data_65f02b16fb957ee16c28fb3424790516
#
_entry.id   65f02b16fb957ee16c28fb3424790516
#
_cell.length_a   1.000
_cell.length_b   1.000
_cell.length_c   1.000
_cell.angle_alpha   90.00
_cell.angle_beta   90.00
_cell.angle_gamma   90.00
#
_symmetry.space_group_name_H-M   'P 1'
#
loop_
_entity.id
_entity.type
_entity.pdbx_description
1 polymer ?
#
loop_
_entity_poly.entity_id
_entity_poly.type
_entity_poly.pdbx_seq_one_letter_code
_entity_poly.pdbx_strand_id
1 'polypeptide(L)'
;MEDSSTMEWLSEAIGQAGRSARFCVSGCLPAVDPGLEVDGLGRIQIPLKRGMAKQLIASCRVAPYGKGTQTLVNKKVRNTFELSPKKFRLGDEWNAAVASATQTAAERLGLPADRLEAKLYKLLVYEKGGFFLPHRDSEKQNRMLASLIVALPNPFEGGSLIVRHGAAEQRLAFEEAAAGKAPCFAAFYADCEHEIQRVTRAGFG
;
A
#
# COMPACT_ATOMS: atom_id res chain seq x y z
N MET A 1 23.25 7.28 -23.84
CA MET A 1 24.19 6.52 -23.01
C MET A 1 23.59 6.12 -21.63
N GLU A 2 22.38 6.57 -21.26
CA GLU A 2 21.73 6.20 -19.98
C GLU A 2 20.93 4.88 -20.04
N ASP A 3 20.65 4.36 -21.23
CA ASP A 3 19.76 3.21 -21.42
C ASP A 3 20.43 1.85 -21.12
N SER A 4 21.73 1.73 -21.40
CA SER A 4 22.49 0.47 -21.20
C SER A 4 22.66 0.15 -19.70
N SER A 5 22.98 1.13 -18.86
CA SER A 5 23.15 0.94 -17.41
C SER A 5 21.84 0.56 -16.70
N THR A 6 20.71 1.06 -17.20
CA THR A 6 19.39 0.73 -16.64
C THR A 6 18.98 -0.70 -17.01
N MET A 7 19.29 -1.15 -18.22
CA MET A 7 18.98 -2.50 -18.69
C MET A 7 19.88 -3.55 -18.02
N GLU A 8 21.16 -3.24 -17.81
CA GLU A 8 22.08 -4.11 -17.07
C GLU A 8 21.63 -4.26 -15.62
N TRP A 9 21.26 -3.17 -14.96
CA TRP A 9 20.74 -3.20 -13.60
C TRP A 9 19.43 -4.00 -13.51
N LEU A 10 18.50 -3.83 -14.46
CA LEU A 10 17.24 -4.62 -14.49
C LEU A 10 17.53 -6.10 -14.69
N SER A 11 18.46 -6.45 -15.59
CA SER A 11 18.86 -7.82 -15.83
C SER A 11 19.50 -8.47 -14.60
N GLU A 12 20.33 -7.73 -13.87
CA GLU A 12 20.94 -8.18 -12.63
C GLU A 12 19.88 -8.35 -11.51
N ALA A 13 18.96 -7.41 -11.38
CA ALA A 13 17.86 -7.48 -10.43
C ALA A 13 16.93 -8.66 -10.71
N ILE A 14 16.60 -8.93 -11.98
CA ILE A 14 15.82 -10.10 -12.40
C ILE A 14 16.60 -11.41 -12.13
N GLY A 15 17.90 -11.42 -12.38
CA GLY A 15 18.77 -12.57 -12.11
C GLY A 15 18.86 -12.89 -10.62
N GLN A 16 18.87 -11.90 -9.75
CA GLN A 16 18.84 -12.06 -8.30
C GLN A 16 17.44 -12.47 -7.79
N ALA A 17 16.38 -11.90 -8.35
CA ALA A 17 14.99 -12.26 -8.04
C ALA A 17 14.66 -13.72 -8.39
N GLY A 18 15.27 -14.26 -9.44
CA GLY A 18 15.15 -15.69 -9.79
C GLY A 18 15.67 -16.66 -8.73
N ARG A 19 16.48 -16.17 -7.77
CA ARG A 19 16.93 -16.96 -6.62
C ARG A 19 16.01 -16.87 -5.40
N SER A 20 15.14 -15.87 -5.33
CA SER A 20 14.13 -15.71 -4.29
C SER A 20 12.75 -15.99 -4.90
N ALA A 21 12.16 -17.13 -4.61
CA ALA A 21 10.84 -17.53 -5.12
C ALA A 21 9.68 -16.66 -4.54
N ARG A 22 9.97 -15.50 -4.00
CA ARG A 22 8.98 -14.64 -3.34
C ARG A 22 8.62 -13.46 -4.23
N PHE A 23 7.39 -13.45 -4.73
CA PHE A 23 6.81 -12.32 -5.46
C PHE A 23 6.11 -11.30 -4.55
N CYS A 24 5.88 -11.71 -3.30
CA CYS A 24 5.23 -10.91 -2.27
C CYS A 24 5.84 -11.19 -0.90
N VAL A 25 6.05 -10.15 -0.12
CA VAL A 25 6.54 -10.23 1.26
C VAL A 25 5.68 -9.36 2.17
N SER A 26 5.60 -9.73 3.44
CA SER A 26 4.84 -8.97 4.44
C SER A 26 5.54 -8.98 5.79
N GLY A 27 5.13 -8.08 6.65
CA GLY A 27 5.62 -7.96 8.02
C GLY A 27 4.87 -6.87 8.78
N CYS A 28 5.32 -6.62 10.01
CA CYS A 28 4.81 -5.50 10.82
C CYS A 28 5.91 -4.45 11.00
N LEU A 29 5.49 -3.20 11.11
CA LEU A 29 6.33 -2.10 11.55
C LEU A 29 6.32 -2.05 13.09
N PRO A 30 7.29 -1.39 13.70
CA PRO A 30 7.19 -1.00 15.10
C PRO A 30 5.88 -0.27 15.37
N ALA A 31 5.35 -0.35 16.58
CA ALA A 31 4.14 0.35 17.00
C ALA A 31 4.40 1.86 17.18
N VAL A 32 4.72 2.53 16.08
CA VAL A 32 5.00 3.97 16.01
C VAL A 32 3.74 4.69 15.55
N ASP A 33 3.45 5.84 16.17
CA ASP A 33 2.39 6.74 15.69
C ASP A 33 2.74 7.26 14.29
N PRO A 34 1.89 7.06 13.28
CA PRO A 34 2.15 7.57 11.93
C PRO A 34 2.33 9.10 11.85
N GLY A 35 1.97 9.82 12.88
CA GLY A 35 2.07 11.27 12.83
C GLY A 35 1.20 11.91 11.77
N LEU A 36 0.10 11.25 11.39
CA LEU A 36 -0.74 11.69 10.29
C LEU A 36 -1.38 13.05 10.56
N GLU A 37 -1.03 14.03 9.73
CA GLU A 37 -1.68 15.34 9.68
C GLU A 37 -2.34 15.54 8.32
N VAL A 38 -3.59 15.97 8.32
CA VAL A 38 -4.38 16.20 7.10
C VAL A 38 -4.74 17.68 6.99
N ASP A 39 -4.56 18.26 5.81
CA ASP A 39 -4.89 19.65 5.53
C ASP A 39 -6.36 19.94 5.89
N GLY A 40 -6.57 20.97 6.70
CA GLY A 40 -7.89 21.38 7.17
C GLY A 40 -8.50 20.53 8.30
N LEU A 41 -7.87 19.39 8.68
CA LEU A 41 -8.31 18.58 9.81
C LEU A 41 -7.29 18.56 10.97
N GLY A 42 -6.00 18.87 10.68
CA GLY A 42 -4.91 18.76 11.64
C GLY A 42 -4.50 17.32 11.92
N ARG A 43 -4.03 17.07 13.15
CA ARG A 43 -3.54 15.74 13.58
C ARG A 43 -4.66 14.70 13.66
N ILE A 44 -4.45 13.59 13.00
CA ILE A 44 -5.37 12.44 13.01
C ILE A 44 -4.83 11.38 13.97
N GLN A 45 -5.60 11.06 14.99
CA GLN A 45 -5.27 9.97 15.91
C GLN A 45 -5.62 8.60 15.32
N ILE A 46 -4.73 7.64 15.45
CA ILE A 46 -4.92 6.25 15.09
C ILE A 46 -4.91 5.42 16.40
N PRO A 47 -5.88 4.53 16.63
CA PRO A 47 -7.03 4.17 15.78
C PRO A 47 -8.04 5.31 15.61
N LEU A 48 -8.68 5.35 14.43
CA LEU A 48 -9.66 6.38 14.09
C LEU A 48 -10.92 6.28 14.94
N LYS A 49 -11.33 7.42 15.50
CA LYS A 49 -12.68 7.55 16.09
C LYS A 49 -13.71 7.87 15.01
N ARG A 50 -14.95 7.42 15.20
CA ARG A 50 -16.04 7.55 14.22
C ARG A 50 -16.23 8.98 13.67
N GLY A 51 -16.18 9.98 14.52
CA GLY A 51 -16.32 11.39 14.11
C GLY A 51 -15.20 11.83 13.18
N MET A 52 -13.95 11.48 13.53
CA MET A 52 -12.76 11.80 12.73
C MET A 52 -12.75 11.03 11.42
N ALA A 53 -13.16 9.76 11.42
CA ALA A 53 -13.27 8.97 10.20
C ALA A 53 -14.23 9.60 9.19
N LYS A 54 -15.38 10.11 9.63
CA LYS A 54 -16.34 10.83 8.78
C LYS A 54 -15.73 12.10 8.17
N GLN A 55 -15.01 12.88 8.98
CA GLN A 55 -14.35 14.10 8.51
C GLN A 55 -13.23 13.80 7.51
N LEU A 56 -12.42 12.77 7.79
CA LEU A 56 -11.36 12.31 6.88
C LEU A 56 -11.95 11.86 5.54
N ILE A 57 -13.01 11.05 5.55
CA ILE A 57 -13.68 10.59 4.33
C ILE A 57 -14.27 11.76 3.54
N ALA A 58 -14.87 12.74 4.22
CA ALA A 58 -15.40 13.95 3.58
C ALA A 58 -14.30 14.80 2.90
N SER A 59 -13.04 14.71 3.35
CA SER A 59 -11.88 15.37 2.74
C SER A 59 -11.28 14.57 1.58
N CYS A 60 -11.68 13.31 1.41
CA CYS A 60 -11.23 12.43 0.36
C CYS A 60 -12.12 12.55 -0.89
N ARG A 61 -11.58 12.08 -2.01
CA ARG A 61 -12.40 11.78 -3.20
C ARG A 61 -12.59 10.28 -3.34
N VAL A 62 -13.60 9.87 -4.11
CA VAL A 62 -13.75 8.47 -4.51
C VAL A 62 -12.53 8.09 -5.33
N ALA A 63 -11.88 6.98 -4.95
CA ALA A 63 -10.65 6.56 -5.59
C ALA A 63 -10.92 6.04 -7.01
N PRO A 64 -10.26 6.58 -8.04
CA PRO A 64 -10.34 6.07 -9.39
C PRO A 64 -9.53 4.80 -9.56
N TYR A 65 -9.75 4.11 -10.68
CA TYR A 65 -8.91 2.98 -11.14
C TYR A 65 -8.53 3.16 -12.60
N GLY A 66 -7.41 2.53 -12.99
CA GLY A 66 -6.93 2.53 -14.38
C GLY A 66 -7.60 1.40 -15.19
N LYS A 67 -7.95 1.71 -16.45
CA LYS A 67 -8.36 0.72 -17.45
C LYS A 67 -7.71 1.09 -18.79
N GLY A 68 -6.64 0.40 -19.14
CA GLY A 68 -5.79 0.82 -20.25
C GLY A 68 -5.23 2.23 -20.00
N THR A 69 -5.42 3.14 -20.95
CA THR A 69 -4.98 4.54 -20.85
C THR A 69 -5.97 5.46 -20.09
N GLN A 70 -7.12 4.95 -19.69
CA GLN A 70 -8.17 5.74 -19.04
C GLN A 70 -8.15 5.61 -17.53
N THR A 71 -8.52 6.70 -16.86
CA THR A 71 -8.76 6.74 -15.41
C THR A 71 -10.26 6.89 -15.17
N LEU A 72 -10.88 5.90 -14.54
CA LEU A 72 -12.32 5.80 -14.38
C LEU A 72 -12.73 5.75 -12.90
N VAL A 73 -13.94 6.17 -12.59
CA VAL A 73 -14.57 6.02 -11.27
C VAL A 73 -15.78 5.10 -11.41
N ASN A 74 -15.72 3.93 -10.78
CA ASN A 74 -16.84 2.99 -10.74
C ASN A 74 -16.82 2.21 -9.42
N LYS A 75 -17.76 2.49 -8.53
CA LYS A 75 -17.88 1.84 -7.22
C LYS A 75 -18.14 0.34 -7.27
N LYS A 76 -18.54 -0.22 -8.42
CA LYS A 76 -18.67 -1.67 -8.63
C LYS A 76 -17.32 -2.36 -8.89
N VAL A 77 -16.27 -1.60 -9.22
CA VAL A 77 -14.91 -2.07 -9.45
C VAL A 77 -14.02 -1.72 -8.27
N ARG A 78 -14.13 -0.48 -7.78
CA ARG A 78 -13.37 0.04 -6.66
C ARG A 78 -14.25 0.89 -5.76
N ASN A 79 -14.48 0.43 -4.54
CA ASN A 79 -15.25 1.16 -3.52
C ASN A 79 -14.33 1.55 -2.37
N THR A 80 -13.61 2.63 -2.53
CA THR A 80 -12.72 3.21 -1.51
C THR A 80 -12.54 4.70 -1.75
N PHE A 81 -12.03 5.39 -0.76
CA PHE A 81 -11.71 6.82 -0.83
C PHE A 81 -10.20 7.00 -0.85
N GLU A 82 -9.72 8.07 -1.48
CA GLU A 82 -8.31 8.41 -1.52
C GLU A 82 -8.05 9.88 -1.21
N LEU A 83 -6.90 10.13 -0.57
CA LEU A 83 -6.34 11.45 -0.36
C LEU A 83 -4.98 11.53 -1.04
N SER A 84 -4.76 12.61 -1.79
CA SER A 84 -3.47 12.89 -2.45
C SER A 84 -2.37 13.12 -1.42
N PRO A 85 -1.11 12.70 -1.68
CA PRO A 85 0.01 12.91 -0.77
C PRO A 85 0.33 14.39 -0.54
N LYS A 86 -0.19 15.30 -1.40
CA LYS A 86 -0.08 16.75 -1.22
C LYS A 86 -1.02 17.31 -0.14
N LYS A 87 -1.93 16.50 0.37
CA LYS A 87 -2.98 16.88 1.33
C LYS A 87 -2.77 16.33 2.73
N PHE A 88 -1.69 15.60 2.95
CA PHE A 88 -1.35 15.08 4.26
C PHE A 88 0.15 14.92 4.45
N ARG A 89 0.59 14.83 5.68
CA ARG A 89 1.97 14.57 6.09
C ARG A 89 2.01 13.43 7.10
N LEU A 90 3.17 12.77 7.16
CA LEU A 90 3.50 11.72 8.11
C LEU A 90 4.72 12.15 8.93
N GLY A 91 4.82 11.66 10.16
CA GLY A 91 5.91 12.03 11.07
C GLY A 91 7.26 11.40 10.69
N ASP A 92 8.35 11.96 11.19
CA ASP A 92 9.71 11.52 10.85
C ASP A 92 10.01 10.10 11.36
N GLU A 93 9.54 9.75 12.58
CA GLU A 93 9.70 8.38 13.11
C GLU A 93 8.98 7.35 12.25
N TRP A 94 7.79 7.69 11.73
CA TRP A 94 7.07 6.87 10.80
C TRP A 94 7.83 6.70 9.48
N ASN A 95 8.33 7.79 8.93
CA ASN A 95 9.12 7.76 7.69
C ASN A 95 10.36 6.87 7.83
N ALA A 96 11.04 6.94 8.98
CA ALA A 96 12.18 6.06 9.29
C ALA A 96 11.76 4.58 9.38
N ALA A 97 10.62 4.28 10.03
CA ALA A 97 10.09 2.92 10.11
C ALA A 97 9.71 2.37 8.73
N VAL A 98 9.08 3.17 7.88
CA VAL A 98 8.75 2.80 6.48
C VAL A 98 10.02 2.58 5.65
N ALA A 99 11.04 3.42 5.80
CA ALA A 99 12.32 3.23 5.11
C ALA A 99 12.98 1.90 5.49
N SER A 100 13.00 1.54 6.78
CA SER A 100 13.51 0.24 7.26
C SER A 100 12.70 -0.93 6.69
N ALA A 101 11.36 -0.82 6.67
CA ALA A 101 10.50 -1.85 6.07
C ALA A 101 10.72 -1.97 4.56
N THR A 102 10.96 -0.86 3.86
CA THR A 102 11.28 -0.85 2.43
C THR A 102 12.56 -1.63 2.15
N GLN A 103 13.61 -1.39 2.94
CA GLN A 103 14.87 -2.10 2.82
C GLN A 103 14.69 -3.61 3.05
N THR A 104 14.02 -3.99 4.16
CA THR A 104 13.71 -5.39 4.47
C THR A 104 12.87 -6.06 3.36
N ALA A 105 11.90 -5.34 2.82
CA ALA A 105 11.06 -5.85 1.73
C ALA A 105 11.88 -6.04 0.44
N ALA A 106 12.73 -5.08 0.11
CA ALA A 106 13.61 -5.14 -1.05
C ALA A 106 14.53 -6.39 -1.00
N GLU A 107 15.23 -6.58 0.13
CA GLU A 107 16.11 -7.74 0.34
C GLU A 107 15.34 -9.06 0.18
N ARG A 108 14.14 -9.17 0.76
CA ARG A 108 13.32 -10.39 0.70
C ARG A 108 12.72 -10.65 -0.69
N LEU A 109 12.49 -9.60 -1.48
CA LEU A 109 12.08 -9.70 -2.88
C LEU A 109 13.27 -9.92 -3.83
N GLY A 110 14.52 -9.84 -3.33
CA GLY A 110 15.73 -9.93 -4.17
C GLY A 110 15.96 -8.68 -5.01
N LEU A 111 15.47 -7.52 -4.54
CA LEU A 111 15.70 -6.23 -5.18
C LEU A 111 16.91 -5.52 -4.54
N PRO A 112 17.64 -4.68 -5.29
CA PRO A 112 18.79 -3.94 -4.75
C PRO A 112 18.31 -2.88 -3.75
N ALA A 113 18.39 -3.21 -2.46
CA ALA A 113 17.85 -2.40 -1.37
C ALA A 113 18.48 -1.01 -1.27
N ASP A 114 19.75 -0.88 -1.61
CA ASP A 114 20.52 0.37 -1.63
C ASP A 114 20.07 1.38 -2.70
N ARG A 115 19.30 0.92 -3.69
CA ARG A 115 18.80 1.73 -4.82
C ARG A 115 17.30 1.97 -4.81
N LEU A 116 16.59 1.46 -3.80
CA LEU A 116 15.14 1.56 -3.70
C LEU A 116 14.72 2.60 -2.68
N GLU A 117 13.77 3.41 -3.08
CA GLU A 117 13.10 4.40 -2.26
C GLU A 117 11.59 4.20 -2.30
N ALA A 118 10.94 4.20 -1.13
CA ALA A 118 9.50 4.23 -1.05
C ALA A 118 8.98 5.65 -1.25
N LYS A 119 8.21 5.88 -2.30
CA LYS A 119 7.55 7.17 -2.55
C LYS A 119 6.12 7.13 -2.09
N LEU A 120 5.75 8.07 -1.20
CA LEU A 120 4.38 8.22 -0.74
C LEU A 120 3.48 8.57 -1.92
N TYR A 121 2.49 7.69 -2.18
CA TYR A 121 1.61 7.83 -3.33
C TYR A 121 0.23 8.34 -2.95
N LYS A 122 -0.40 7.76 -1.95
CA LYS A 122 -1.75 8.17 -1.49
C LYS A 122 -2.08 7.56 -0.12
N LEU A 123 -3.03 8.15 0.56
CA LEU A 123 -3.75 7.55 1.67
C LEU A 123 -5.07 6.98 1.15
N LEU A 124 -5.39 5.73 1.53
CA LEU A 124 -6.65 5.07 1.18
C LEU A 124 -7.49 4.85 2.43
N VAL A 125 -8.80 5.06 2.31
CA VAL A 125 -9.76 4.82 3.39
C VAL A 125 -10.82 3.85 2.88
N TYR A 126 -10.91 2.69 3.55
CA TYR A 126 -11.91 1.67 3.28
C TYR A 126 -12.94 1.66 4.40
N GLU A 127 -14.19 1.94 4.06
CA GLU A 127 -15.33 1.77 4.95
C GLU A 127 -15.87 0.33 4.87
N LYS A 128 -16.85 0.00 5.73
CA LYS A 128 -17.64 -1.22 5.58
C LYS A 128 -18.20 -1.33 4.16
N GLY A 129 -17.97 -2.47 3.53
CA GLY A 129 -18.34 -2.71 2.14
C GLY A 129 -17.30 -2.21 1.12
N GLY A 130 -16.19 -1.61 1.58
CA GLY A 130 -15.08 -1.18 0.73
C GLY A 130 -14.32 -2.37 0.15
N PHE A 131 -13.85 -2.25 -1.08
CA PHE A 131 -13.09 -3.27 -1.80
C PHE A 131 -12.41 -2.70 -3.04
N PHE A 132 -11.51 -3.49 -3.64
CA PHE A 132 -10.98 -3.24 -4.97
C PHE A 132 -10.80 -4.57 -5.68
N LEU A 133 -11.47 -4.76 -6.82
CA LEU A 133 -11.41 -5.98 -7.62
C LEU A 133 -9.99 -6.26 -8.13
N PRO A 134 -9.69 -7.50 -8.58
CA PRO A 134 -8.38 -7.86 -9.12
C PRO A 134 -7.92 -6.87 -10.20
N HIS A 135 -6.71 -6.36 -10.05
CA HIS A 135 -6.09 -5.42 -10.97
C HIS A 135 -4.56 -5.50 -10.86
N ARG A 136 -3.87 -4.89 -11.80
CA ARG A 136 -2.44 -4.61 -11.72
C ARG A 136 -2.24 -3.11 -11.62
N ASP A 137 -1.23 -2.71 -10.87
CA ASP A 137 -0.87 -1.31 -10.83
C ASP A 137 -0.39 -0.88 -12.23
N SER A 138 -0.99 0.19 -12.77
CA SER A 138 -0.39 0.84 -13.92
C SER A 138 0.86 1.55 -13.46
N GLU A 139 1.96 1.47 -14.21
CA GLU A 139 3.17 2.23 -13.93
C GLU A 139 2.82 3.71 -13.73
N LYS A 140 2.91 4.18 -12.48
CA LYS A 140 2.61 5.57 -12.11
C LYS A 140 3.82 6.47 -12.23
N GLN A 141 4.99 5.87 -12.28
CA GLN A 141 6.28 6.53 -12.46
C GLN A 141 7.19 5.61 -13.27
N ASN A 142 8.03 6.19 -14.11
CA ASN A 142 9.13 5.47 -14.73
C ASN A 142 9.95 4.77 -13.64
N ARG A 143 10.25 3.48 -13.82
CA ARG A 143 11.04 2.65 -12.88
C ARG A 143 10.30 2.22 -11.61
N MET A 144 8.99 2.14 -11.60
CA MET A 144 8.24 1.51 -10.51
C MET A 144 8.47 0.00 -10.55
N LEU A 145 9.15 -0.56 -9.55
CA LEU A 145 9.49 -1.98 -9.46
C LEU A 145 8.50 -2.75 -8.59
N ALA A 146 8.01 -2.12 -7.54
CA ALA A 146 7.15 -2.76 -6.55
C ALA A 146 6.13 -1.79 -5.97
N SER A 147 5.05 -2.33 -5.42
CA SER A 147 4.08 -1.63 -4.58
C SER A 147 4.34 -1.98 -3.12
N LEU A 148 4.37 -0.96 -2.26
CA LEU A 148 4.38 -1.09 -0.81
C LEU A 148 3.05 -0.58 -0.26
N ILE A 149 2.30 -1.46 0.39
CA ILE A 149 1.05 -1.13 1.08
C ILE A 149 1.31 -1.21 2.58
N VAL A 150 0.91 -0.18 3.31
CA VAL A 150 0.96 -0.19 4.78
C VAL A 150 -0.45 -0.01 5.32
N ALA A 151 -0.93 -1.03 6.04
CA ALA A 151 -2.18 -0.98 6.80
C ALA A 151 -1.91 -0.36 8.17
N LEU A 152 -2.56 0.76 8.45
CA LEU A 152 -2.46 1.44 9.75
C LEU A 152 -3.22 0.66 10.83
N PRO A 153 -2.78 0.73 12.11
CA PRO A 153 -3.40 -0.01 13.20
C PRO A 153 -4.78 0.59 13.54
N ASN A 154 -5.79 0.08 12.89
CA ASN A 154 -7.18 0.47 13.11
C ASN A 154 -8.05 -0.79 13.07
N PRO A 155 -8.85 -1.12 14.09
CA PRO A 155 -9.64 -2.34 14.12
C PRO A 155 -10.54 -2.49 12.87
N PHE A 156 -10.49 -3.65 12.20
CA PHE A 156 -11.37 -3.96 11.06
C PHE A 156 -11.54 -5.48 10.90
N GLU A 157 -12.52 -5.88 10.10
CA GLU A 157 -12.73 -7.28 9.68
C GLU A 157 -12.87 -7.35 8.16
N GLY A 158 -12.44 -8.46 7.58
CA GLY A 158 -12.34 -8.61 6.12
C GLY A 158 -11.17 -7.80 5.56
N GLY A 159 -11.27 -7.30 4.34
CA GLY A 159 -10.27 -6.42 3.74
C GLY A 159 -8.91 -7.07 3.47
N SER A 160 -8.83 -8.40 3.39
CA SER A 160 -7.57 -9.09 3.07
C SER A 160 -7.04 -8.63 1.71
N LEU A 161 -5.73 -8.43 1.64
CA LEU A 161 -5.01 -8.25 0.38
C LEU A 161 -4.70 -9.64 -0.19
N ILE A 162 -5.11 -9.89 -1.42
CA ILE A 162 -4.71 -11.06 -2.20
C ILE A 162 -3.73 -10.59 -3.26
N VAL A 163 -2.59 -11.26 -3.37
CA VAL A 163 -1.56 -10.98 -4.40
C VAL A 163 -1.33 -12.25 -5.20
N ARG A 164 -1.31 -12.14 -6.54
CA ARG A 164 -1.12 -13.26 -7.47
C ARG A 164 0.02 -12.99 -8.43
N HIS A 165 0.81 -14.02 -8.68
CA HIS A 165 1.85 -14.00 -9.69
C HIS A 165 1.93 -15.39 -10.36
N GLY A 166 1.61 -15.47 -11.65
CA GLY A 166 1.43 -16.76 -12.33
C GLY A 166 0.37 -17.61 -11.64
N ALA A 167 0.71 -18.84 -11.26
CA ALA A 167 -0.17 -19.75 -10.53
C ALA A 167 -0.11 -19.60 -9.00
N ALA A 168 0.77 -18.73 -8.48
CA ALA A 168 0.94 -18.54 -7.05
C ALA A 168 0.01 -17.44 -6.53
N GLU A 169 -0.56 -17.68 -5.34
CA GLU A 169 -1.41 -16.72 -4.64
C GLU A 169 -0.94 -16.59 -3.19
N GLN A 170 -0.93 -15.38 -2.66
CA GLN A 170 -0.70 -15.09 -1.25
C GLN A 170 -1.82 -14.21 -0.71
N ARG A 171 -2.39 -14.63 0.43
CA ARG A 171 -3.42 -13.88 1.17
C ARG A 171 -2.83 -13.26 2.43
N LEU A 172 -3.06 -11.97 2.64
CA LEU A 172 -2.57 -11.19 3.76
C LEU A 172 -3.75 -10.52 4.48
N ALA A 173 -3.97 -10.90 5.74
CA ALA A 173 -5.07 -10.37 6.55
C ALA A 173 -4.70 -9.14 7.39
N PHE A 174 -3.39 -8.80 7.47
CA PHE A 174 -2.88 -7.70 8.29
C PHE A 174 -3.34 -7.77 9.76
N GLU A 175 -3.21 -8.94 10.39
CA GLU A 175 -3.83 -9.28 11.68
C GLU A 175 -3.50 -8.29 12.80
N GLU A 176 -2.23 -7.85 12.94
CA GLU A 176 -1.84 -6.89 13.97
C GLU A 176 -2.45 -5.49 13.72
N ALA A 177 -2.53 -5.08 12.47
CA ALA A 177 -3.18 -3.81 12.10
C ALA A 177 -4.70 -3.90 12.28
N ALA A 178 -5.30 -5.04 11.90
CA ALA A 178 -6.72 -5.30 12.09
C ALA A 178 -7.12 -5.41 13.56
N ALA A 179 -6.18 -5.79 14.43
CA ALA A 179 -6.36 -5.77 15.88
C ALA A 179 -6.10 -4.39 16.51
N GLY A 180 -5.66 -3.41 15.74
CA GLY A 180 -5.30 -2.07 16.23
C GLY A 180 -3.99 -2.00 17.01
N LYS A 181 -3.11 -3.00 16.87
CA LYS A 181 -1.87 -3.12 17.68
C LYS A 181 -0.65 -2.51 17.01
N ALA A 182 -0.37 -2.89 15.77
CA ALA A 182 0.81 -2.44 15.04
C ALA A 182 0.51 -2.28 13.54
N PRO A 183 1.17 -1.36 12.83
CA PRO A 183 1.05 -1.26 11.38
C PRO A 183 1.61 -2.52 10.73
N CYS A 184 0.95 -3.01 9.68
CA CYS A 184 1.44 -4.11 8.87
C CYS A 184 1.73 -3.65 7.45
N PHE A 185 2.72 -4.25 6.80
CA PHE A 185 3.03 -3.95 5.41
C PHE A 185 2.97 -5.19 4.53
N ALA A 186 2.73 -4.96 3.26
CA ALA A 186 2.96 -5.90 2.17
C ALA A 186 3.71 -5.20 1.04
N ALA A 187 4.69 -5.88 0.47
CA ALA A 187 5.39 -5.42 -0.73
C ALA A 187 5.38 -6.53 -1.77
N PHE A 188 5.13 -6.19 -3.02
CA PHE A 188 5.04 -7.12 -4.14
C PHE A 188 5.43 -6.42 -5.44
N TYR A 189 5.86 -7.19 -6.45
CA TYR A 189 6.23 -6.62 -7.75
C TYR A 189 5.05 -5.92 -8.41
N ALA A 190 5.33 -4.85 -9.14
CA ALA A 190 4.31 -3.98 -9.76
C ALA A 190 3.43 -4.70 -10.79
N ASP A 191 3.92 -5.79 -11.39
CA ASP A 191 3.20 -6.62 -12.36
C ASP A 191 2.30 -7.69 -11.72
N CYS A 192 2.36 -7.85 -10.39
CA CYS A 192 1.47 -8.76 -9.68
C CYS A 192 0.02 -8.29 -9.76
N GLU A 193 -0.89 -9.22 -10.09
CA GLU A 193 -2.31 -8.97 -9.91
C GLU A 193 -2.65 -8.97 -8.42
N HIS A 194 -3.41 -8.00 -7.99
CA HIS A 194 -3.82 -7.93 -6.59
C HIS A 194 -5.21 -7.34 -6.42
N GLU A 195 -5.83 -7.66 -5.28
CA GLU A 195 -7.15 -7.19 -4.90
C GLU A 195 -7.23 -6.91 -3.40
N ILE A 196 -8.12 -6.00 -3.01
CA ILE A 196 -8.56 -5.86 -1.61
C ILE A 196 -9.95 -6.47 -1.50
N GLN A 197 -10.08 -7.52 -0.73
CA GLN A 197 -11.35 -8.14 -0.44
C GLN A 197 -12.26 -7.19 0.34
N ARG A 198 -13.56 -7.49 0.35
CA ARG A 198 -14.54 -6.62 1.00
C ARG A 198 -14.27 -6.51 2.51
N VAL A 199 -14.20 -5.27 2.97
CA VAL A 199 -14.21 -4.94 4.40
C VAL A 199 -15.61 -5.21 4.95
N THR A 200 -15.73 -6.09 5.93
CA THR A 200 -17.02 -6.48 6.53
C THR A 200 -17.37 -5.61 7.73
N ARG A 201 -16.35 -5.13 8.45
CA ARG A 201 -16.47 -4.17 9.55
C ARG A 201 -15.30 -3.19 9.52
N ALA A 202 -15.56 -1.91 9.68
CA ALA A 202 -14.55 -0.87 9.91
C ALA A 202 -14.57 -0.46 11.40
N GLY A 203 -13.39 -0.34 12.00
CA GLY A 203 -13.23 -0.12 13.44
C GLY A 203 -13.67 1.24 13.98
N PHE A 204 -14.18 2.09 13.10
CA PHE A 204 -14.78 3.37 13.45
C PHE A 204 -16.32 3.39 13.25
N GLY A 205 -16.90 2.20 13.09
CA GLY A 205 -18.36 2.01 12.93
C GLY A 205 -19.11 1.79 14.23
#